data_9c9016e8b1c6fd2cb1a6c5878d0654eb
#
_entry.id   9c9016e8b1c6fd2cb1a6c5878d0654eb
#
_cell.length_a   1.000
_cell.length_b   1.000
_cell.length_c   1.000
_cell.angle_alpha   90.00
_cell.angle_beta   90.00
_cell.angle_gamma   90.00
#
_symmetry.space_group_name_H-M   'P 1'
#
loop_
_entity.id
_entity.type
_entity.pdbx_description
1 polymer ?
#
loop_
_entity_poly.entity_id
_entity_poly.type
_entity_poly.pdbx_seq_one_letter_code
_entity_poly.pdbx_strand_id
1 'polypeptide(L)'
;MTTSVESGEQPLSLGTAAARNLATTTKSVPQMQAISSRWLLRVLPWVQVSAGTYRVNRRLTYTVGDGRVEFITTGSQVRVIPPELGELPTLRGFGDGSVLESLADGCVQREYAPGDVLVEAGRPADQVFLIAHGKVRQIAPGAYDEGSTLAVLADGEYFGDAVLTGPEHIWEFTARAVTRTTVLTLPRRVVHEAADRSASLRDHLQGVVERTAPAQNRRGEADIAIASGHSGEPALPGTFVDYELAPREYELSVAQTVLRVHTRVADLYNDPMNQVEQQLRLTIEALRERQEHELINNRAFGLLHNADLSQRIHTRGGPPTPDDLDELLARRRKTQYLLAHPRTIAAFGRECSSRGLYPQGVEVAGVAVRSWRGVPLLPCNKIPVSESGTSSILAMRTGEESQGVIGLHQTGIPDEYEPSLNVRFMGISEQAVASYLVSAYYSAAILVPDAVGVLEDVEIGR
;
A
#
# COMPACT_ATOMS: atom_id res chain seq x y z
N MET A 1 -49.69 18.11 -11.26
CA MET A 1 -49.58 16.68 -10.93
C MET A 1 -48.11 16.39 -10.79
N THR A 2 -47.60 16.49 -9.58
CA THR A 2 -46.21 16.20 -9.22
C THR A 2 -46.17 14.73 -8.77
N THR A 3 -45.64 13.87 -9.63
CA THR A 3 -45.32 12.49 -9.26
C THR A 3 -44.07 12.49 -8.37
N SER A 4 -44.29 12.30 -7.07
CA SER A 4 -43.25 11.97 -6.13
C SER A 4 -42.65 10.61 -6.52
N VAL A 5 -41.40 10.60 -6.95
CA VAL A 5 -40.60 9.38 -7.06
C VAL A 5 -40.31 8.93 -5.62
N GLU A 6 -41.06 7.95 -5.15
CA GLU A 6 -40.70 7.20 -3.96
C GLU A 6 -39.32 6.57 -4.23
N SER A 7 -38.32 7.02 -3.51
CA SER A 7 -37.03 6.34 -3.37
C SER A 7 -37.31 4.98 -2.74
N GLY A 8 -37.40 3.94 -3.58
CA GLY A 8 -37.61 2.59 -3.13
C GLY A 8 -36.45 2.15 -2.24
N GLU A 9 -36.61 2.24 -0.94
CA GLU A 9 -35.72 1.58 0.01
C GLU A 9 -35.66 0.10 -0.37
N GLN A 10 -34.49 -0.40 -0.70
CA GLN A 10 -34.29 -1.83 -0.93
C GLN A 10 -34.76 -2.59 0.31
N PRO A 11 -35.60 -3.62 0.17
CA PRO A 11 -36.11 -4.34 1.32
C PRO A 11 -34.96 -5.03 2.07
N LEU A 12 -34.69 -4.60 3.30
CA LEU A 12 -33.66 -5.15 4.18
C LEU A 12 -34.06 -6.50 4.82
N SER A 13 -35.18 -7.07 4.39
CA SER A 13 -35.68 -8.35 4.88
C SER A 13 -36.40 -9.13 3.79
N LEU A 14 -36.36 -10.46 3.90
CA LEU A 14 -37.14 -11.35 3.02
C LEU A 14 -38.65 -11.22 3.33
N GLY A 15 -39.38 -10.67 2.39
CA GLY A 15 -40.84 -10.53 2.51
C GLY A 15 -41.61 -11.84 2.23
N THR A 16 -42.86 -11.92 2.73
CA THR A 16 -43.71 -13.10 2.57
C THR A 16 -44.04 -13.42 1.12
N ALA A 17 -44.15 -12.41 0.24
CA ALA A 17 -44.40 -12.62 -1.18
C ALA A 17 -43.24 -13.32 -1.89
N ALA A 18 -42.00 -12.89 -1.61
CA ALA A 18 -40.80 -13.53 -2.15
C ALA A 18 -40.63 -14.96 -1.61
N ALA A 19 -40.84 -15.16 -0.30
CA ALA A 19 -40.76 -16.48 0.32
C ALA A 19 -41.80 -17.45 -0.23
N ARG A 20 -43.06 -16.99 -0.45
CA ARG A 20 -44.12 -17.79 -1.06
C ARG A 20 -43.73 -18.32 -2.43
N ASN A 21 -43.05 -17.53 -3.24
CA ASN A 21 -42.59 -17.97 -4.56
C ASN A 21 -41.53 -19.08 -4.47
N LEU A 22 -40.80 -19.18 -3.36
CA LEU A 22 -39.83 -20.25 -3.09
C LEU A 22 -40.50 -21.51 -2.47
N ALA A 23 -41.63 -21.41 -1.81
CA ALA A 23 -42.24 -22.48 -1.03
C ALA A 23 -43.10 -23.48 -1.83
N THR A 24 -43.63 -23.13 -2.99
CA THR A 24 -44.73 -23.86 -3.61
C THR A 24 -44.38 -24.89 -4.68
N THR A 25 -43.11 -24.98 -5.12
CA THR A 25 -42.69 -25.92 -6.19
C THR A 25 -41.25 -26.35 -5.99
N THR A 26 -40.83 -27.46 -6.64
CA THR A 26 -39.43 -27.86 -6.72
C THR A 26 -38.64 -26.80 -7.48
N LYS A 27 -37.56 -26.28 -6.90
CA LYS A 27 -36.73 -25.16 -7.42
C LYS A 27 -35.27 -25.38 -7.12
N SER A 28 -34.43 -24.68 -7.84
CA SER A 28 -33.02 -24.53 -7.47
C SER A 28 -32.93 -23.76 -6.13
N VAL A 29 -31.88 -24.02 -5.37
CA VAL A 29 -31.57 -23.19 -4.20
C VAL A 29 -31.36 -21.72 -4.64
N PRO A 30 -31.71 -20.73 -3.82
CA PRO A 30 -31.55 -19.33 -4.13
C PRO A 30 -30.11 -19.01 -4.52
N GLN A 31 -29.94 -18.30 -5.63
CA GLN A 31 -28.64 -17.87 -6.15
C GLN A 31 -28.46 -16.36 -5.98
N MET A 32 -27.23 -15.91 -5.82
CA MET A 32 -26.88 -14.50 -5.74
C MET A 32 -25.97 -14.14 -6.90
N GLN A 33 -26.19 -12.97 -7.50
CA GLN A 33 -25.30 -12.39 -8.51
C GLN A 33 -24.05 -11.80 -7.85
N ALA A 34 -23.03 -11.58 -8.66
CA ALA A 34 -21.78 -10.91 -8.25
C ALA A 34 -20.92 -11.65 -7.20
N ILE A 35 -21.13 -12.97 -7.04
CA ILE A 35 -20.19 -13.81 -6.28
C ILE A 35 -18.96 -14.06 -7.13
N SER A 36 -17.80 -13.70 -6.60
CA SER A 36 -16.49 -13.93 -7.22
C SER A 36 -15.87 -15.26 -6.80
N SER A 37 -14.75 -15.62 -7.40
CA SER A 37 -14.01 -16.83 -7.02
C SER A 37 -13.37 -16.73 -5.63
N ARG A 38 -13.18 -15.52 -5.12
CA ARG A 38 -12.58 -15.22 -3.80
C ARG A 38 -11.26 -15.95 -3.58
N TRP A 39 -10.40 -15.88 -4.57
CA TRP A 39 -9.12 -16.59 -4.57
C TRP A 39 -8.26 -16.22 -3.37
N LEU A 40 -8.25 -14.95 -2.97
CA LEU A 40 -7.44 -14.51 -1.85
C LEU A 40 -7.85 -15.22 -0.55
N LEU A 41 -9.15 -15.34 -0.28
CA LEU A 41 -9.65 -16.07 0.89
C LEU A 41 -9.31 -17.57 0.88
N ARG A 42 -9.13 -18.16 -0.32
CA ARG A 42 -8.82 -19.59 -0.48
C ARG A 42 -7.34 -19.90 -0.35
N VAL A 43 -6.47 -18.97 -0.80
CA VAL A 43 -5.01 -19.22 -0.83
C VAL A 43 -4.29 -18.71 0.39
N LEU A 44 -4.89 -17.84 1.20
CA LEU A 44 -4.32 -17.39 2.46
C LEU A 44 -4.40 -18.50 3.52
N PRO A 45 -3.29 -18.89 4.13
CA PRO A 45 -3.32 -19.66 5.37
C PRO A 45 -3.81 -18.75 6.50
N TRP A 46 -4.76 -19.26 7.28
CA TRP A 46 -5.36 -18.52 8.38
C TRP A 46 -4.72 -18.88 9.71
N VAL A 47 -4.29 -17.86 10.44
CA VAL A 47 -3.64 -17.98 11.76
C VAL A 47 -4.56 -17.42 12.83
N GLN A 48 -4.74 -18.20 13.89
CA GLN A 48 -5.55 -17.78 15.02
C GLN A 48 -4.81 -16.73 15.85
N VAL A 49 -5.52 -15.63 16.15
CA VAL A 49 -4.99 -14.51 16.94
C VAL A 49 -5.66 -14.51 18.30
N SER A 50 -4.85 -14.58 19.35
CA SER A 50 -5.31 -14.39 20.73
C SER A 50 -5.37 -12.89 21.04
N ALA A 51 -6.42 -12.46 21.74
CA ALA A 51 -6.62 -11.05 22.14
C ALA A 51 -6.73 -10.03 20.99
N GLY A 52 -7.06 -10.48 19.77
CA GLY A 52 -7.40 -9.59 18.65
C GLY A 52 -6.25 -8.85 17.97
N THR A 53 -5.00 -9.06 18.38
CA THR A 53 -3.82 -8.38 17.81
C THR A 53 -2.71 -9.37 17.51
N TYR A 54 -2.08 -9.22 16.33
CA TYR A 54 -0.92 -9.98 15.90
C TYR A 54 0.27 -9.05 15.69
N ARG A 55 1.37 -9.27 16.41
CA ARG A 55 2.59 -8.46 16.31
C ARG A 55 3.61 -9.15 15.42
N VAL A 56 4.12 -8.42 14.43
CA VAL A 56 5.22 -8.86 13.57
C VAL A 56 6.51 -8.22 14.03
N ASN A 57 7.44 -9.01 14.55
CA ASN A 57 8.78 -8.53 14.90
C ASN A 57 9.72 -8.74 13.72
N ARG A 58 10.31 -7.66 13.22
CA ARG A 58 11.24 -7.68 12.09
C ARG A 58 12.63 -7.22 12.53
N ARG A 59 13.64 -7.73 11.85
CA ARG A 59 14.94 -7.07 11.81
C ARG A 59 14.90 -5.97 10.77
N LEU A 60 15.42 -4.82 11.16
CA LEU A 60 15.66 -3.69 10.29
C LEU A 60 17.13 -3.75 9.85
N THR A 61 17.39 -3.73 8.54
CA THR A 61 18.73 -3.58 7.98
C THR A 61 18.72 -2.31 7.14
N TYR A 62 19.66 -1.44 7.38
CA TYR A 62 19.83 -0.19 6.63
C TYR A 62 21.32 0.11 6.44
N THR A 63 21.63 0.92 5.43
CA THR A 63 23.03 1.23 5.05
C THR A 63 23.23 2.74 5.03
N VAL A 64 24.08 3.24 5.93
CA VAL A 64 24.44 4.65 5.99
C VAL A 64 25.75 4.89 5.24
N GLY A 65 25.80 5.91 4.40
CA GLY A 65 26.96 6.30 3.62
C GLY A 65 26.89 5.88 2.14
N ASP A 66 25.76 5.39 1.67
CA ASP A 66 25.56 5.02 0.25
C ASP A 66 24.93 6.14 -0.60
N GLY A 67 24.56 7.27 0.04
CA GLY A 67 23.97 8.44 -0.62
C GLY A 67 22.47 8.34 -0.88
N ARG A 68 21.80 7.34 -0.30
CA ARG A 68 20.35 7.14 -0.42
C ARG A 68 19.70 7.10 0.95
N VAL A 69 18.46 7.55 1.01
CA VAL A 69 17.66 7.54 2.23
C VAL A 69 16.70 6.35 2.21
N GLU A 70 16.73 5.53 3.25
CA GLU A 70 15.82 4.41 3.39
C GLU A 70 14.63 4.74 4.30
N PHE A 71 13.53 4.04 4.07
CA PHE A 71 12.23 4.30 4.70
C PHE A 71 11.61 3.04 5.26
N ILE A 72 10.81 3.20 6.31
CA ILE A 72 9.93 2.15 6.86
C ILE A 72 8.50 2.47 6.46
N THR A 73 7.80 1.47 5.95
CA THR A 73 6.38 1.59 5.61
C THR A 73 5.52 0.86 6.66
N THR A 74 4.58 1.57 7.26
CA THR A 74 3.61 1.02 8.20
C THR A 74 2.19 1.34 7.73
N GLY A 75 1.55 0.41 7.09
CA GLY A 75 0.29 0.67 6.40
C GLY A 75 0.50 1.58 5.19
N SER A 76 -0.24 2.67 5.14
CA SER A 76 -0.06 3.75 4.16
C SER A 76 0.89 4.85 4.65
N GLN A 77 1.42 4.73 5.86
CA GLN A 77 2.34 5.71 6.42
C GLN A 77 3.79 5.31 6.15
N VAL A 78 4.56 6.30 5.72
CA VAL A 78 5.99 6.17 5.45
C VAL A 78 6.75 7.01 6.46
N ARG A 79 7.81 6.45 7.03
CA ARG A 79 8.72 7.15 7.95
C ARG A 79 10.16 6.94 7.48
N VAL A 80 10.95 7.99 7.52
CA VAL A 80 12.40 7.86 7.28
C VAL A 80 13.06 7.16 8.46
N ILE A 81 14.04 6.31 8.18
CA ILE A 81 14.88 5.71 9.23
C ILE A 81 15.75 6.85 9.80
N PRO A 82 15.69 7.16 11.12
CA PRO A 82 16.33 8.36 11.64
C PRO A 82 17.82 8.52 11.31
N PRO A 83 18.68 7.47 11.41
CA PRO A 83 20.09 7.60 11.00
C PRO A 83 20.31 7.91 9.52
N GLU A 84 19.37 7.54 8.64
CA GLU A 84 19.43 7.81 7.20
C GLU A 84 19.29 9.29 6.85
N LEU A 85 18.80 10.13 7.77
CA LEU A 85 18.89 11.59 7.61
C LEU A 85 20.34 12.09 7.54
N GLY A 86 21.30 11.28 8.01
CA GLY A 86 22.75 11.53 7.84
C GLY A 86 23.24 11.42 6.39
N GLU A 87 22.43 10.91 5.45
CA GLU A 87 22.72 10.95 4.01
C GLU A 87 22.61 12.36 3.44
N LEU A 88 21.79 13.21 4.05
CA LEU A 88 21.72 14.63 3.67
C LEU A 88 23.08 15.31 3.94
N PRO A 89 23.67 16.00 2.96
CA PRO A 89 24.98 16.65 3.11
C PRO A 89 25.05 17.57 4.35
N THR A 90 23.95 18.24 4.67
CA THR A 90 23.84 19.14 5.82
C THR A 90 23.79 18.43 7.18
N LEU A 91 23.41 17.15 7.23
CA LEU A 91 23.35 16.35 8.45
C LEU A 91 24.43 15.24 8.48
N ARG A 92 25.27 15.17 7.45
CA ARG A 92 26.31 14.15 7.34
C ARG A 92 27.29 14.20 8.50
N GLY A 93 27.44 13.04 9.19
CA GLY A 93 28.30 12.91 10.35
C GLY A 93 27.69 13.42 11.66
N PHE A 94 26.43 13.84 11.67
CA PHE A 94 25.70 14.15 12.88
C PHE A 94 25.26 12.86 13.57
N GLY A 95 25.65 12.64 14.84
CA GLY A 95 25.52 11.35 15.53
C GLY A 95 24.49 11.33 16.67
N ASP A 96 23.76 12.41 16.95
CA ASP A 96 22.75 12.45 18.03
C ASP A 96 21.43 11.79 17.58
N GLY A 97 21.26 10.50 17.95
CA GLY A 97 20.11 9.70 17.54
C GLY A 97 18.77 10.28 18.01
N SER A 98 18.72 10.94 19.17
CA SER A 98 17.47 11.51 19.71
C SER A 98 17.00 12.72 18.90
N VAL A 99 17.94 13.50 18.41
CA VAL A 99 17.68 14.65 17.54
C VAL A 99 17.25 14.16 16.14
N LEU A 100 17.96 13.16 15.59
CA LEU A 100 17.58 12.54 14.30
C LEU A 100 16.19 11.93 14.36
N GLU A 101 15.82 11.29 15.46
CA GLU A 101 14.46 10.76 15.67
C GLU A 101 13.41 11.89 15.68
N SER A 102 13.67 12.99 16.37
CA SER A 102 12.80 14.16 16.39
C SER A 102 12.65 14.80 15.01
N LEU A 103 13.71 14.84 14.21
CA LEU A 103 13.67 15.32 12.81
C LEU A 103 12.86 14.38 11.92
N ALA A 104 13.04 13.07 12.06
CA ALA A 104 12.28 12.05 11.33
C ALA A 104 10.78 12.14 11.61
N ASP A 105 10.40 12.37 12.87
CA ASP A 105 9.00 12.58 13.30
C ASP A 105 8.42 13.90 12.77
N GLY A 106 9.26 14.89 12.52
CA GLY A 106 8.87 16.18 11.94
C GLY A 106 8.65 16.15 10.42
N CYS A 107 8.96 15.04 9.75
CA CYS A 107 8.70 14.87 8.32
C CYS A 107 7.21 14.74 8.03
N VAL A 108 6.77 15.30 6.90
CA VAL A 108 5.37 15.27 6.45
C VAL A 108 5.27 14.49 5.14
N GLN A 109 4.46 13.43 5.14
CA GLN A 109 4.20 12.65 3.93
C GLN A 109 3.27 13.40 2.97
N ARG A 110 3.62 13.39 1.68
CA ARG A 110 2.79 13.91 0.58
C ARG A 110 2.80 12.94 -0.60
N GLU A 111 1.67 12.84 -1.27
CA GLU A 111 1.48 12.02 -2.47
C GLU A 111 1.18 12.92 -3.66
N TYR A 112 1.79 12.61 -4.80
CA TYR A 112 1.64 13.33 -6.07
C TYR A 112 1.24 12.34 -7.18
N ALA A 113 0.29 12.77 -8.01
CA ALA A 113 -0.05 12.05 -9.23
C ALA A 113 0.99 12.34 -10.34
N PRO A 114 1.11 11.46 -11.36
CA PRO A 114 1.95 11.75 -12.52
C PRO A 114 1.57 13.10 -13.16
N GLY A 115 2.57 13.94 -13.36
CA GLY A 115 2.40 15.31 -13.90
C GLY A 115 2.25 16.42 -12.87
N ASP A 116 1.98 16.10 -11.60
CA ASP A 116 1.88 17.10 -10.54
C ASP A 116 3.21 17.82 -10.30
N VAL A 117 3.12 19.09 -9.93
CA VAL A 117 4.27 19.94 -9.60
C VAL A 117 4.52 19.89 -8.10
N LEU A 118 5.74 19.49 -7.71
CA LEU A 118 6.19 19.47 -6.31
C LEU A 118 6.67 20.86 -5.88
N VAL A 119 7.50 21.49 -6.71
CA VAL A 119 8.02 22.83 -6.51
C VAL A 119 8.12 23.56 -7.85
N GLU A 120 7.99 24.88 -7.82
CA GLU A 120 8.12 25.76 -9.00
C GLU A 120 9.38 26.64 -8.89
N ALA A 121 10.09 26.81 -10.00
CA ALA A 121 11.21 27.72 -10.08
C ALA A 121 10.79 29.16 -9.70
N GLY A 122 11.65 29.86 -8.95
CA GLY A 122 11.38 31.21 -8.48
C GLY A 122 10.53 31.31 -7.21
N ARG A 123 9.98 30.22 -6.69
CA ARG A 123 9.29 30.19 -5.40
C ARG A 123 10.25 30.01 -4.23
N PRO A 124 9.91 30.49 -3.03
CA PRO A 124 10.71 30.26 -1.83
C PRO A 124 10.92 28.78 -1.56
N ALA A 125 12.14 28.41 -1.23
CA ALA A 125 12.50 27.06 -0.83
C ALA A 125 12.56 26.98 0.70
N ASP A 126 11.65 26.21 1.29
CA ASP A 126 11.43 26.14 2.74
C ASP A 126 11.47 24.72 3.31
N GLN A 127 11.73 23.74 2.48
CA GLN A 127 11.71 22.32 2.88
C GLN A 127 12.62 21.46 2.00
N VAL A 128 13.06 20.35 2.57
CA VAL A 128 13.76 19.26 1.85
C VAL A 128 12.74 18.23 1.41
N PHE A 129 12.93 17.65 0.25
CA PHE A 129 12.11 16.56 -0.28
C PHE A 129 12.93 15.26 -0.30
N LEU A 130 12.46 14.24 0.38
CA LEU A 130 12.99 12.88 0.37
C LEU A 130 12.04 12.01 -0.45
N ILE A 131 12.52 11.40 -1.53
CA ILE A 131 11.68 10.59 -2.43
C ILE A 131 11.59 9.18 -1.86
N ALA A 132 10.46 8.87 -1.24
CA ALA A 132 10.23 7.55 -0.69
C ALA A 132 9.84 6.54 -1.78
N HIS A 133 9.13 6.99 -2.81
CA HIS A 133 8.74 6.15 -3.94
C HIS A 133 8.38 7.01 -5.16
N GLY A 134 8.75 6.53 -6.35
CA GLY A 134 8.42 7.15 -7.63
C GLY A 134 9.59 7.87 -8.28
N LYS A 135 9.29 8.70 -9.27
CA LYS A 135 10.28 9.46 -10.04
C LYS A 135 9.89 10.91 -10.14
N VAL A 136 10.85 11.79 -9.92
CA VAL A 136 10.69 13.25 -9.99
C VAL A 136 11.69 13.80 -11.00
N ARG A 137 11.20 14.60 -11.94
CA ARG A 137 12.02 15.28 -12.94
C ARG A 137 12.26 16.71 -12.51
N GLN A 138 13.50 17.14 -12.46
CA GLN A 138 13.92 18.53 -12.30
C GLN A 138 14.08 19.17 -13.66
N ILE A 139 13.46 20.33 -13.85
CA ILE A 139 13.39 21.05 -15.13
C ILE A 139 13.91 22.46 -14.89
N ALA A 140 14.97 22.86 -15.61
CA ALA A 140 15.46 24.24 -15.59
C ALA A 140 14.43 25.18 -16.23
N PRO A 141 14.27 26.42 -15.73
CA PRO A 141 13.46 27.42 -16.41
C PRO A 141 14.05 27.71 -17.80
N GLY A 142 13.29 27.47 -18.86
CA GLY A 142 13.68 27.73 -20.25
C GLY A 142 13.06 29.01 -20.78
N ALA A 143 13.68 29.63 -21.78
CA ALA A 143 13.16 30.83 -22.45
C ALA A 143 11.91 30.53 -23.33
N TYR A 144 11.66 29.28 -23.63
CA TYR A 144 10.52 28.75 -24.38
C TYR A 144 10.01 27.53 -23.58
N ASP A 145 8.73 27.34 -23.46
CA ASP A 145 7.94 26.43 -22.60
C ASP A 145 8.44 24.98 -22.39
N GLU A 146 9.52 24.58 -23.06
CA GLU A 146 10.26 23.32 -22.88
C GLU A 146 11.58 23.60 -22.13
N GLY A 147 11.50 23.61 -20.77
CA GLY A 147 12.71 23.64 -19.94
C GLY A 147 13.55 22.38 -20.11
N SER A 148 14.89 22.52 -20.07
CA SER A 148 15.80 21.36 -20.13
C SER A 148 15.70 20.52 -18.87
N THR A 149 15.67 19.18 -19.02
CA THR A 149 15.74 18.25 -17.87
C THR A 149 17.14 18.32 -17.26
N LEU A 150 17.22 18.72 -15.99
CA LEU A 150 18.47 18.74 -15.22
C LEU A 150 18.80 17.36 -14.66
N ALA A 151 17.82 16.73 -14.02
CA ALA A 151 17.96 15.41 -13.41
C ALA A 151 16.61 14.70 -13.35
N VAL A 152 16.65 13.39 -13.22
CA VAL A 152 15.51 12.56 -12.82
C VAL A 152 15.90 11.83 -11.55
N LEU A 153 15.22 12.15 -10.46
CA LEU A 153 15.42 11.57 -9.15
C LEU A 153 14.44 10.42 -8.92
N ALA A 154 14.86 9.40 -8.18
CA ALA A 154 14.10 8.19 -7.91
C ALA A 154 14.11 7.84 -6.41
N ASP A 155 13.59 6.66 -6.07
CA ASP A 155 13.49 6.14 -4.72
C ASP A 155 14.82 6.27 -3.95
N GLY A 156 14.77 6.83 -2.74
CA GLY A 156 15.95 7.06 -1.88
C GLY A 156 16.71 8.36 -2.16
N GLU A 157 16.45 9.02 -3.27
CA GLU A 157 17.10 10.30 -3.59
C GLU A 157 16.33 11.48 -2.97
N TYR A 158 17.00 12.63 -2.89
CA TYR A 158 16.47 13.82 -2.23
C TYR A 158 16.87 15.09 -2.97
N PHE A 159 16.22 16.21 -2.63
CA PHE A 159 16.61 17.53 -3.12
C PHE A 159 16.18 18.63 -2.13
N GLY A 160 16.85 19.77 -2.21
CA GLY A 160 16.54 20.94 -1.39
C GLY A 160 17.26 20.99 -0.05
N ASP A 161 18.24 20.13 0.20
CA ASP A 161 19.01 20.06 1.45
C ASP A 161 19.73 21.38 1.80
N ALA A 162 20.19 22.15 0.81
CA ALA A 162 20.80 23.46 0.99
C ALA A 162 19.90 24.46 1.75
N VAL A 163 18.58 24.25 1.74
CA VAL A 163 17.61 25.09 2.45
C VAL A 163 17.83 25.07 3.97
N LEU A 164 18.44 24.01 4.50
CA LEU A 164 18.62 23.83 5.94
C LEU A 164 19.70 24.73 6.55
N THR A 165 20.69 25.15 5.78
CA THR A 165 21.89 25.83 6.29
C THR A 165 22.11 27.27 5.79
N GLY A 166 21.34 27.72 4.81
CA GLY A 166 21.59 29.02 4.17
C GLY A 166 20.56 30.10 4.52
N PRO A 167 20.73 31.32 3.96
CA PRO A 167 19.68 32.34 3.94
C PRO A 167 18.44 31.86 3.19
N GLU A 168 17.44 32.71 3.00
CA GLU A 168 16.28 32.36 2.19
C GLU A 168 16.73 31.98 0.77
N HIS A 169 16.39 30.74 0.38
CA HIS A 169 16.65 30.20 -0.95
C HIS A 169 15.39 30.26 -1.79
N ILE A 170 15.55 30.35 -3.08
CA ILE A 170 14.49 30.16 -4.09
C ILE A 170 14.80 28.90 -4.89
N TRP A 171 13.74 28.22 -5.34
CA TRP A 171 13.91 27.08 -6.24
C TRP A 171 14.47 27.54 -7.58
N GLU A 172 15.61 26.99 -7.97
CA GLU A 172 16.24 27.27 -9.28
C GLU A 172 15.64 26.43 -10.41
N PHE A 173 14.83 25.43 -10.08
CA PHE A 173 14.19 24.50 -11.01
C PHE A 173 12.75 24.23 -10.61
N THR A 174 11.99 23.71 -11.57
CA THR A 174 10.66 23.13 -11.32
C THR A 174 10.81 21.62 -11.18
N ALA A 175 10.29 21.04 -10.09
CA ALA A 175 10.25 19.59 -9.89
C ALA A 175 8.84 19.06 -10.17
N ARG A 176 8.74 18.05 -11.03
CA ARG A 176 7.46 17.44 -11.45
C ARG A 176 7.50 15.93 -11.30
N ALA A 177 6.43 15.35 -10.76
CA ALA A 177 6.25 13.91 -10.66
C ALA A 177 6.15 13.28 -12.06
N VAL A 178 6.96 12.26 -12.34
CA VAL A 178 6.92 11.48 -13.58
C VAL A 178 5.99 10.27 -13.43
N THR A 179 6.04 9.63 -12.26
CA THR A 179 5.16 8.54 -11.86
C THR A 179 4.35 8.98 -10.64
N ARG A 180 3.44 8.13 -10.16
CA ARG A 180 2.89 8.34 -8.82
C ARG A 180 4.06 8.40 -7.83
N THR A 181 4.11 9.45 -7.04
CA THR A 181 5.27 9.73 -6.18
C THR A 181 4.83 9.96 -4.75
N THR A 182 5.48 9.27 -3.82
CA THR A 182 5.35 9.51 -2.38
C THR A 182 6.65 10.14 -1.89
N VAL A 183 6.54 11.30 -1.25
CA VAL A 183 7.68 12.00 -0.66
C VAL A 183 7.46 12.27 0.81
N LEU A 184 8.55 12.35 1.57
CA LEU A 184 8.57 12.97 2.89
C LEU A 184 9.21 14.35 2.75
N THR A 185 8.53 15.38 3.26
CA THR A 185 9.08 16.73 3.30
C THR A 185 9.55 17.05 4.69
N LEU A 186 10.80 17.52 4.84
CA LEU A 186 11.35 18.03 6.09
C LEU A 186 11.34 19.56 6.04
N PRO A 187 10.39 20.23 6.73
CA PRO A 187 10.31 21.67 6.73
C PRO A 187 11.51 22.31 7.45
N ARG A 188 12.08 23.37 6.89
CA ARG A 188 13.19 24.14 7.49
C ARG A 188 12.89 24.54 8.95
N ARG A 189 11.66 24.97 9.24
CA ARG A 189 11.27 25.36 10.60
C ARG A 189 11.47 24.24 11.63
N VAL A 190 11.21 22.96 11.25
CA VAL A 190 11.40 21.80 12.16
C VAL A 190 12.86 21.65 12.54
N VAL A 191 13.77 21.84 11.56
CA VAL A 191 15.21 21.78 11.82
C VAL A 191 15.68 22.94 12.68
N HIS A 192 15.17 24.16 12.45
CA HIS A 192 15.48 25.31 13.29
C HIS A 192 14.97 25.13 14.73
N GLU A 193 13.72 24.70 14.91
CA GLU A 193 13.16 24.40 16.23
C GLU A 193 13.95 23.29 16.97
N ALA A 194 14.47 22.30 16.24
CA ALA A 194 15.35 21.29 16.80
C ALA A 194 16.73 21.87 17.18
N ALA A 195 17.31 22.74 16.35
CA ALA A 195 18.57 23.42 16.61
C ALA A 195 18.46 24.41 17.80
N ASP A 196 17.30 25.03 18.02
CA ASP A 196 17.06 25.87 19.21
C ASP A 196 17.09 25.07 20.50
N ARG A 197 16.65 23.81 20.45
CA ARG A 197 16.61 22.90 21.59
C ARG A 197 17.89 22.08 21.78
N SER A 198 18.68 21.87 20.70
CA SER A 198 19.91 21.07 20.71
C SER A 198 21.13 21.90 20.32
N ALA A 199 22.05 22.11 21.25
CA ALA A 199 23.31 22.77 20.98
C ALA A 199 24.16 21.97 19.98
N SER A 200 24.17 20.65 20.09
CA SER A 200 24.93 19.76 19.20
C SER A 200 24.50 19.91 17.72
N LEU A 201 23.19 20.03 17.44
CA LEU A 201 22.70 20.25 16.09
C LEU A 201 23.05 21.66 15.59
N ARG A 202 22.92 22.68 16.44
CA ARG A 202 23.27 24.07 16.10
C ARG A 202 24.73 24.18 15.71
N ASP A 203 25.63 23.66 16.55
CA ASP A 203 27.08 23.70 16.32
C ASP A 203 27.46 22.92 15.04
N HIS A 204 26.78 21.78 14.80
CA HIS A 204 26.99 21.00 13.57
C HIS A 204 26.61 21.78 12.31
N LEU A 205 25.38 22.37 12.28
CA LEU A 205 24.90 23.16 11.13
C LEU A 205 25.78 24.41 10.91
N GLN A 206 26.22 25.07 11.97
CA GLN A 206 27.16 26.19 11.84
C GLN A 206 28.50 25.74 11.25
N GLY A 207 29.05 24.61 11.69
CA GLY A 207 30.25 24.02 11.15
C GLY A 207 30.13 23.60 9.68
N VAL A 208 28.93 23.21 9.22
CA VAL A 208 28.68 22.96 7.79
C VAL A 208 28.71 24.25 6.99
N VAL A 209 28.09 25.32 7.45
CA VAL A 209 28.11 26.63 6.80
C VAL A 209 29.54 27.15 6.69
N GLU A 210 30.33 27.06 7.76
CA GLU A 210 31.72 27.49 7.77
C GLU A 210 32.60 26.70 6.79
N ARG A 211 32.39 25.40 6.64
CA ARG A 211 33.10 24.53 5.69
C ARG A 211 32.71 24.78 4.23
N THR A 212 31.48 25.20 3.98
CA THR A 212 30.96 25.47 2.64
C THR A 212 31.35 26.87 2.15
N ALA A 213 31.71 27.77 3.06
CA ALA A 213 32.23 29.08 2.70
C ALA A 213 33.59 28.93 1.95
N PRO A 214 33.72 29.48 0.74
CA PRO A 214 34.99 29.39 0.02
C PRO A 214 36.10 30.02 0.86
N ALA A 215 37.15 29.23 1.12
CA ALA A 215 38.31 29.74 1.82
C ALA A 215 38.92 30.89 1.00
N GLN A 216 38.96 32.09 1.58
CA GLN A 216 39.53 33.27 0.96
C GLN A 216 40.74 33.74 1.77
N ASN A 217 41.79 34.12 1.07
CA ASN A 217 42.93 34.79 1.68
C ASN A 217 42.55 36.24 2.11
N ARG A 218 43.44 36.93 2.81
CA ARG A 218 43.23 38.32 3.27
C ARG A 218 42.97 39.33 2.15
N ARG A 219 43.14 38.95 0.88
CA ARG A 219 42.94 39.79 -0.30
C ARG A 219 41.65 39.43 -1.06
N GLY A 220 40.83 38.47 -0.53
CA GLY A 220 39.60 38.01 -1.16
C GLY A 220 39.82 37.05 -2.33
N GLU A 221 41.03 36.54 -2.51
CA GLU A 221 41.37 35.53 -3.51
C GLU A 221 41.07 34.12 -2.93
N ALA A 222 40.66 33.16 -3.77
CA ALA A 222 40.44 31.77 -3.34
C ALA A 222 41.74 31.21 -2.71
N ASP A 223 41.62 30.73 -1.46
CA ASP A 223 42.71 30.05 -0.77
C ASP A 223 42.75 28.59 -1.24
N ILE A 224 43.64 28.33 -2.18
CA ILE A 224 43.80 26.98 -2.76
C ILE A 224 44.78 26.21 -1.88
N ALA A 225 44.25 25.30 -1.04
CA ALA A 225 45.05 24.32 -0.33
C ALA A 225 45.63 23.29 -1.31
N ILE A 226 46.93 23.25 -1.47
CA ILE A 226 47.59 22.17 -2.21
C ILE A 226 47.69 20.97 -1.27
N ALA A 227 46.78 20.01 -1.42
CA ALA A 227 46.86 18.73 -0.73
C ALA A 227 47.81 17.79 -1.48
N SER A 228 48.60 17.00 -0.77
CA SER A 228 49.45 15.95 -1.32
C SER A 228 48.56 14.77 -1.79
N GLY A 229 47.92 14.91 -2.87
CA GLY A 229 47.29 13.92 -3.74
C GLY A 229 46.60 12.65 -3.20
N HIS A 230 46.68 12.34 -1.92
CA HIS A 230 46.03 11.15 -1.34
C HIS A 230 45.39 11.48 0.02
N SER A 231 44.10 11.46 0.08
CA SER A 231 43.32 11.71 1.31
C SER A 231 42.92 10.43 2.07
N GLY A 232 43.51 9.28 1.71
CA GLY A 232 43.11 7.95 2.22
C GLY A 232 42.08 7.24 1.34
N GLU A 233 41.76 6.03 1.72
CA GLU A 233 40.67 5.28 1.08
C GLU A 233 39.33 5.93 1.41
N PRO A 234 38.35 5.89 0.47
CA PRO A 234 37.02 6.39 0.75
C PRO A 234 36.39 5.59 1.89
N ALA A 235 35.64 6.25 2.75
CA ALA A 235 34.89 5.59 3.81
C ALA A 235 33.87 4.63 3.17
N LEU A 236 33.89 3.37 3.63
CA LEU A 236 32.91 2.38 3.17
C LEU A 236 31.55 2.63 3.84
N PRO A 237 30.43 2.39 3.14
CA PRO A 237 29.12 2.41 3.75
C PRO A 237 29.02 1.44 4.93
N GLY A 238 28.40 1.86 6.01
CA GLY A 238 28.15 1.03 7.18
C GLY A 238 26.79 0.36 7.12
N THR A 239 26.75 -0.98 7.13
CA THR A 239 25.47 -1.70 7.22
C THR A 239 25.15 -2.00 8.68
N PHE A 240 23.97 -1.61 9.10
CA PHE A 240 23.48 -1.80 10.47
C PHE A 240 22.32 -2.78 10.47
N VAL A 241 22.28 -3.62 11.51
CA VAL A 241 21.20 -4.58 11.73
C VAL A 241 20.64 -4.37 13.11
N ASP A 242 19.39 -3.99 13.18
CA ASP A 242 18.68 -3.72 14.43
C ASP A 242 17.30 -4.36 14.41
N TYR A 243 16.52 -4.20 15.47
CA TYR A 243 15.11 -4.53 15.51
C TYR A 243 14.28 -3.28 15.29
N GLU A 244 13.13 -3.42 14.62
CA GLU A 244 12.16 -2.32 14.53
C GLU A 244 11.75 -1.89 15.95
N LEU A 245 11.98 -0.62 16.30
CA LEU A 245 11.62 -0.07 17.62
C LEU A 245 10.11 -0.04 17.84
N ALA A 246 9.35 0.10 16.76
CA ALA A 246 7.89 0.05 16.75
C ALA A 246 7.41 -1.10 15.84
N PRO A 247 7.46 -2.36 16.31
CA PRO A 247 7.04 -3.51 15.52
C PRO A 247 5.57 -3.38 15.16
N ARG A 248 5.25 -3.76 13.91
CA ARG A 248 3.91 -3.60 13.38
C ARG A 248 2.92 -4.54 14.08
N GLU A 249 1.82 -3.97 14.54
CA GLU A 249 0.68 -4.67 15.07
C GLU A 249 -0.47 -4.67 14.06
N TYR A 250 -1.06 -5.83 13.87
CA TYR A 250 -2.24 -6.03 13.02
C TYR A 250 -3.43 -6.36 13.93
N GLU A 251 -4.36 -5.44 14.02
CA GLU A 251 -5.62 -5.66 14.74
C GLU A 251 -6.63 -6.38 13.85
N LEU A 252 -7.48 -7.18 14.47
CA LEU A 252 -8.61 -7.79 13.77
C LEU A 252 -9.64 -6.71 13.45
N SER A 253 -9.99 -6.63 12.19
CA SER A 253 -11.13 -5.86 11.69
C SER A 253 -12.42 -6.68 11.78
N VAL A 254 -13.56 -6.02 11.67
CA VAL A 254 -14.87 -6.68 11.69
C VAL A 254 -15.69 -6.27 10.48
N ALA A 255 -16.25 -7.26 9.79
CA ALA A 255 -17.34 -7.05 8.85
C ALA A 255 -18.64 -7.54 9.49
N GLN A 256 -19.62 -6.66 9.56
CA GLN A 256 -20.91 -6.95 10.21
C GLN A 256 -22.07 -6.60 9.30
N THR A 257 -23.13 -7.39 9.41
CA THR A 257 -24.42 -7.12 8.77
C THR A 257 -25.56 -7.66 9.60
N VAL A 258 -26.77 -7.14 9.40
CA VAL A 258 -27.98 -7.64 10.10
C VAL A 258 -28.86 -8.33 9.09
N LEU A 259 -29.02 -9.64 9.26
CA LEU A 259 -30.02 -10.41 8.56
C LEU A 259 -31.37 -10.21 9.24
N ARG A 260 -32.40 -9.87 8.46
CA ARG A 260 -33.80 -9.72 8.93
C ARG A 260 -34.72 -10.63 8.15
N VAL A 261 -35.54 -11.41 8.90
CA VAL A 261 -36.50 -12.35 8.31
C VAL A 261 -37.83 -12.23 9.04
N HIS A 262 -38.93 -12.11 8.30
CA HIS A 262 -40.26 -12.13 8.91
C HIS A 262 -40.52 -13.51 9.53
N THR A 263 -41.07 -13.56 10.75
CA THR A 263 -41.38 -14.83 11.43
C THR A 263 -42.37 -15.72 10.62
N ARG A 264 -43.35 -15.09 9.94
CA ARG A 264 -44.24 -15.82 9.02
C ARG A 264 -43.48 -16.54 7.90
N VAL A 265 -42.36 -15.99 7.43
CA VAL A 265 -41.50 -16.63 6.43
C VAL A 265 -40.87 -17.88 7.00
N ALA A 266 -40.34 -17.79 8.23
CA ALA A 266 -39.70 -18.89 8.91
C ALA A 266 -40.71 -20.00 9.30
N ASP A 267 -41.97 -19.62 9.61
CA ASP A 267 -42.99 -20.56 10.08
C ASP A 267 -43.75 -21.22 8.93
N LEU A 268 -44.20 -20.44 7.94
CA LEU A 268 -45.16 -20.91 6.93
C LEU A 268 -44.53 -21.22 5.57
N TYR A 269 -43.38 -20.65 5.25
CA TYR A 269 -42.75 -20.78 3.93
C TYR A 269 -41.38 -21.49 4.00
N ASN A 270 -41.24 -22.38 4.98
CA ASN A 270 -39.95 -23.05 5.26
C ASN A 270 -39.76 -24.36 4.47
N ASP A 271 -40.76 -24.78 3.69
CA ASP A 271 -40.72 -25.99 2.86
C ASP A 271 -40.78 -25.60 1.39
N PRO A 272 -39.98 -26.18 0.47
CA PRO A 272 -39.05 -27.28 0.66
C PRO A 272 -37.66 -26.87 1.17
N MET A 273 -37.41 -25.59 1.46
CA MET A 273 -36.11 -25.07 1.91
C MET A 273 -36.29 -24.29 3.21
N ASN A 274 -35.34 -24.43 4.14
CA ASN A 274 -35.26 -23.59 5.32
C ASN A 274 -34.91 -22.14 4.90
N GLN A 275 -35.88 -21.23 5.00
CA GLN A 275 -35.75 -19.86 4.54
C GLN A 275 -34.71 -19.08 5.34
N VAL A 276 -34.61 -19.29 6.65
CA VAL A 276 -33.59 -18.63 7.49
C VAL A 276 -32.20 -19.08 7.10
N GLU A 277 -32.01 -20.38 6.92
CA GLU A 277 -30.73 -20.97 6.51
C GLU A 277 -30.27 -20.47 5.14
N GLN A 278 -31.20 -20.43 4.15
CA GLN A 278 -30.88 -19.93 2.83
C GLN A 278 -30.52 -18.44 2.84
N GLN A 279 -31.25 -17.62 3.61
CA GLN A 279 -30.93 -16.20 3.74
C GLN A 279 -29.62 -15.98 4.50
N LEU A 280 -29.37 -16.80 5.53
CA LEU A 280 -28.07 -16.75 6.25
C LEU A 280 -26.91 -17.10 5.31
N ARG A 281 -27.03 -18.17 4.53
CA ARG A 281 -26.03 -18.56 3.53
C ARG A 281 -25.72 -17.42 2.55
N LEU A 282 -26.75 -16.77 1.97
CA LEU A 282 -26.57 -15.65 1.05
C LEU A 282 -25.93 -14.44 1.75
N THR A 283 -26.28 -14.19 3.00
CA THR A 283 -25.69 -13.11 3.83
C THR A 283 -24.21 -13.38 4.08
N ILE A 284 -23.83 -14.61 4.40
CA ILE A 284 -22.44 -15.02 4.58
C ILE A 284 -21.66 -14.86 3.27
N GLU A 285 -22.22 -15.25 2.14
CA GLU A 285 -21.60 -15.05 0.82
C GLU A 285 -21.30 -13.56 0.55
N ALA A 286 -22.25 -12.67 0.83
CA ALA A 286 -22.08 -11.23 0.69
C ALA A 286 -20.99 -10.69 1.64
N LEU A 287 -20.95 -11.21 2.88
CA LEU A 287 -19.96 -10.83 3.87
C LEU A 287 -18.54 -11.25 3.43
N ARG A 288 -18.39 -12.43 2.85
CA ARG A 288 -17.11 -12.92 2.32
C ARG A 288 -16.62 -12.11 1.10
N GLU A 289 -17.52 -11.63 0.24
CA GLU A 289 -17.18 -10.70 -0.83
C GLU A 289 -16.63 -9.38 -0.25
N ARG A 290 -17.24 -8.85 0.80
CA ARG A 290 -16.76 -7.69 1.53
C ARG A 290 -15.42 -7.95 2.21
N GLN A 291 -15.23 -9.10 2.82
CA GLN A 291 -13.99 -9.52 3.46
C GLN A 291 -12.83 -9.52 2.45
N GLU A 292 -13.00 -10.13 1.27
CA GLU A 292 -11.97 -10.11 0.23
C GLU A 292 -11.67 -8.69 -0.26
N HIS A 293 -12.71 -7.85 -0.39
CA HIS A 293 -12.53 -6.46 -0.77
C HIS A 293 -11.65 -5.70 0.24
N GLU A 294 -11.90 -5.86 1.53
CA GLU A 294 -11.10 -5.23 2.58
C GLU A 294 -9.67 -5.77 2.63
N LEU A 295 -9.47 -7.08 2.48
CA LEU A 295 -8.13 -7.68 2.41
C LEU A 295 -7.29 -7.13 1.26
N ILE A 296 -7.90 -6.63 0.19
CA ILE A 296 -7.20 -5.96 -0.91
C ILE A 296 -7.04 -4.46 -0.64
N ASN A 297 -8.12 -3.75 -0.24
CA ASN A 297 -8.23 -2.29 -0.35
C ASN A 297 -8.18 -1.55 0.98
N ASN A 298 -8.23 -2.22 2.13
CA ASN A 298 -8.21 -1.54 3.42
C ASN A 298 -6.85 -0.85 3.62
N ARG A 299 -6.87 0.41 4.07
CA ARG A 299 -5.64 1.19 4.25
C ARG A 299 -4.77 0.67 5.40
N ALA A 300 -5.37 0.08 6.42
CA ALA A 300 -4.66 -0.41 7.58
C ALA A 300 -3.97 -1.76 7.35
N PHE A 301 -4.61 -2.71 6.64
CA PHE A 301 -4.10 -4.07 6.46
C PHE A 301 -4.25 -4.63 5.03
N GLY A 302 -4.94 -3.92 4.12
CA GLY A 302 -5.16 -4.38 2.76
C GLY A 302 -3.86 -4.44 1.95
N LEU A 303 -3.69 -5.49 1.16
CA LEU A 303 -2.44 -5.82 0.49
C LEU A 303 -1.96 -4.74 -0.49
N LEU A 304 -2.89 -4.04 -1.18
CA LEU A 304 -2.53 -2.96 -2.09
C LEU A 304 -1.87 -1.76 -1.39
N HIS A 305 -2.30 -1.44 -0.17
CA HIS A 305 -1.78 -0.28 0.55
C HIS A 305 -0.60 -0.60 1.47
N ASN A 306 -0.41 -1.87 1.79
CA ASN A 306 0.58 -2.32 2.76
C ASN A 306 1.79 -3.03 2.14
N ALA A 307 1.86 -3.14 0.82
CA ALA A 307 3.07 -3.54 0.14
C ALA A 307 4.15 -2.47 0.35
N ASP A 308 5.34 -2.90 0.69
CA ASP A 308 6.50 -2.02 0.88
C ASP A 308 6.79 -1.20 -0.38
N LEU A 309 7.26 0.04 -0.22
CA LEU A 309 7.53 0.92 -1.34
C LEU A 309 8.63 0.38 -2.25
N SER A 310 9.66 -0.24 -1.68
CA SER A 310 10.73 -0.90 -2.43
C SER A 310 10.26 -2.08 -3.29
N GLN A 311 9.07 -2.61 -2.98
CA GLN A 311 8.44 -3.74 -3.67
C GLN A 311 7.38 -3.31 -4.71
N ARG A 312 7.24 -2.01 -4.94
CA ARG A 312 6.37 -1.43 -5.94
C ARG A 312 7.17 -1.10 -7.18
N ILE A 313 6.65 -1.43 -8.33
CA ILE A 313 7.24 -1.08 -9.62
C ILE A 313 6.15 -0.53 -10.54
N HIS A 314 6.54 0.39 -11.40
CA HIS A 314 5.65 0.92 -12.44
C HIS A 314 5.84 0.14 -13.74
N THR A 315 4.80 0.04 -14.54
CA THR A 315 4.94 -0.42 -15.92
C THR A 315 5.86 0.53 -16.70
N ARG A 316 6.51 0.00 -17.72
CA ARG A 316 7.32 0.81 -18.67
C ARG A 316 6.46 1.72 -19.56
N GLY A 317 5.15 1.56 -19.49
CA GLY A 317 4.12 2.28 -20.21
C GLY A 317 3.18 1.32 -20.95
N GLY A 318 1.88 1.58 -20.90
CA GLY A 318 0.85 0.80 -21.57
C GLY A 318 0.39 -0.46 -20.81
N PRO A 319 -0.09 -1.48 -21.56
CA PRO A 319 -0.55 -2.75 -20.99
C PRO A 319 0.57 -3.52 -20.30
N PRO A 320 0.25 -4.45 -19.37
CA PRO A 320 1.27 -5.24 -18.68
C PRO A 320 1.98 -6.17 -19.65
N THR A 321 3.30 -6.05 -19.71
CA THR A 321 4.13 -6.87 -20.60
C THR A 321 4.72 -8.09 -19.89
N PRO A 322 5.17 -9.12 -20.62
CA PRO A 322 5.97 -10.20 -20.06
C PRO A 322 7.19 -9.73 -19.28
N ASP A 323 7.87 -8.68 -19.77
CA ASP A 323 9.07 -8.12 -19.12
C ASP A 323 8.74 -7.47 -17.78
N ASP A 324 7.58 -6.79 -17.66
CA ASP A 324 7.13 -6.20 -16.40
C ASP A 324 6.84 -7.27 -15.34
N LEU A 325 6.22 -8.40 -15.78
CA LEU A 325 5.97 -9.51 -14.86
C LEU A 325 7.25 -10.24 -14.49
N ASP A 326 8.19 -10.41 -15.41
CA ASP A 326 9.49 -11.01 -15.12
C ASP A 326 10.29 -10.14 -14.15
N GLU A 327 10.26 -8.81 -14.30
CA GLU A 327 10.88 -7.89 -13.33
C GLU A 327 10.18 -7.95 -11.95
N LEU A 328 8.84 -7.98 -11.94
CA LEU A 328 8.08 -8.15 -10.70
C LEU A 328 8.46 -9.44 -9.98
N LEU A 329 8.67 -10.53 -10.69
CA LEU A 329 9.07 -11.82 -10.11
C LEU A 329 10.54 -11.83 -9.66
N ALA A 330 11.44 -11.20 -10.43
CA ALA A 330 12.88 -11.21 -10.18
C ALA A 330 13.27 -10.50 -8.87
N ARG A 331 12.49 -9.51 -8.43
CA ARG A 331 12.73 -8.78 -7.18
C ARG A 331 12.45 -9.57 -5.90
N ARG A 332 11.90 -10.80 -6.02
CA ARG A 332 11.46 -11.60 -4.88
C ARG A 332 12.07 -12.98 -4.91
N ARG A 333 12.48 -13.46 -3.74
CA ARG A 333 13.07 -14.80 -3.64
C ARG A 333 12.09 -15.93 -4.01
N LYS A 334 10.75 -15.69 -3.87
CA LYS A 334 9.73 -16.70 -4.13
C LYS A 334 8.37 -16.02 -4.28
N THR A 335 7.72 -16.19 -5.40
CA THR A 335 6.34 -15.78 -5.62
C THR A 335 5.49 -17.03 -5.84
N GLN A 336 4.39 -17.15 -5.12
CA GLN A 336 3.48 -18.30 -5.22
C GLN A 336 2.24 -17.95 -6.06
N TYR A 337 1.78 -16.70 -5.99
CA TYR A 337 0.56 -16.26 -6.64
C TYR A 337 0.71 -14.86 -7.23
N LEU A 338 0.08 -14.66 -8.38
CA LEU A 338 -0.21 -13.36 -8.95
C LEU A 338 -1.72 -13.13 -8.87
N LEU A 339 -2.17 -11.98 -8.40
CA LEU A 339 -3.57 -11.58 -8.40
C LEU A 339 -3.73 -10.32 -9.26
N ALA A 340 -4.74 -10.33 -10.12
CA ALA A 340 -5.03 -9.19 -10.98
C ALA A 340 -6.53 -9.11 -11.29
N HIS A 341 -7.00 -7.90 -11.61
CA HIS A 341 -8.36 -7.74 -12.12
C HIS A 341 -8.55 -8.54 -13.43
N PRO A 342 -9.70 -9.18 -13.67
CA PRO A 342 -9.91 -9.99 -14.89
C PRO A 342 -9.61 -9.25 -16.20
N ARG A 343 -9.90 -7.94 -16.28
CA ARG A 343 -9.55 -7.09 -17.42
C ARG A 343 -8.04 -6.93 -17.60
N THR A 344 -7.28 -6.85 -16.50
CA THR A 344 -5.81 -6.81 -16.52
C THR A 344 -5.23 -8.13 -17.02
N ILE A 345 -5.78 -9.26 -16.58
CA ILE A 345 -5.39 -10.59 -17.08
C ILE A 345 -5.65 -10.70 -18.59
N ALA A 346 -6.76 -10.16 -19.06
CA ALA A 346 -7.07 -10.14 -20.50
C ALA A 346 -6.09 -9.24 -21.28
N ALA A 347 -5.71 -8.06 -20.71
CA ALA A 347 -4.72 -7.19 -21.33
C ALA A 347 -3.36 -7.86 -21.44
N PHE A 348 -2.88 -8.50 -20.36
CA PHE A 348 -1.66 -9.30 -20.37
C PHE A 348 -1.71 -10.43 -21.40
N GLY A 349 -2.86 -11.12 -21.51
CA GLY A 349 -3.05 -12.17 -22.50
C GLY A 349 -2.95 -11.68 -23.95
N ARG A 350 -3.44 -10.46 -24.24
CA ARG A 350 -3.29 -9.82 -25.55
C ARG A 350 -1.83 -9.50 -25.85
N GLU A 351 -1.10 -8.95 -24.88
CA GLU A 351 0.34 -8.67 -25.01
C GLU A 351 1.16 -9.95 -25.25
N CYS A 352 0.88 -11.01 -24.52
CA CYS A 352 1.50 -12.31 -24.77
C CYS A 352 1.21 -12.81 -26.20
N SER A 353 -0.06 -12.75 -26.63
CA SER A 353 -0.46 -13.21 -27.96
C SER A 353 0.19 -12.40 -29.10
N SER A 354 0.31 -11.07 -28.94
CA SER A 354 0.97 -10.19 -29.91
C SER A 354 2.45 -10.52 -30.08
N ARG A 355 3.09 -11.07 -29.06
CA ARG A 355 4.50 -11.50 -29.04
C ARG A 355 4.67 -13.00 -29.36
N GLY A 356 3.60 -13.73 -29.71
CA GLY A 356 3.64 -15.16 -29.96
C GLY A 356 3.90 -16.02 -28.72
N LEU A 357 3.67 -15.49 -27.52
CA LEU A 357 3.83 -16.19 -26.25
C LEU A 357 2.48 -16.71 -25.76
N TYR A 358 2.46 -17.97 -25.36
CA TYR A 358 1.23 -18.63 -24.87
C TYR A 358 1.45 -19.14 -23.45
N PRO A 359 1.02 -18.38 -22.43
CA PRO A 359 1.13 -18.78 -21.03
C PRO A 359 0.43 -20.11 -20.76
N GLN A 360 1.12 -21.01 -20.06
CA GLN A 360 0.58 -22.33 -19.71
C GLN A 360 -0.46 -22.20 -18.60
N GLY A 361 -1.41 -23.14 -18.53
CA GLY A 361 -2.32 -23.30 -17.42
C GLY A 361 -1.67 -24.10 -16.28
N VAL A 362 -2.03 -23.76 -15.06
CA VAL A 362 -1.72 -24.55 -13.86
C VAL A 362 -3.01 -24.79 -13.09
N GLU A 363 -3.06 -25.85 -12.32
CA GLU A 363 -4.21 -26.17 -11.47
C GLU A 363 -4.01 -25.59 -10.06
N VAL A 364 -4.99 -24.83 -9.58
CA VAL A 364 -5.05 -24.30 -8.22
C VAL A 364 -6.38 -24.68 -7.61
N ALA A 365 -6.38 -25.43 -6.51
CA ALA A 365 -7.59 -25.89 -5.81
C ALA A 365 -8.61 -26.55 -6.76
N GLY A 366 -8.16 -27.40 -7.69
CA GLY A 366 -9.02 -28.09 -8.64
C GLY A 366 -9.54 -27.25 -9.82
N VAL A 367 -9.05 -26.01 -9.97
CA VAL A 367 -9.44 -25.10 -11.07
C VAL A 367 -8.24 -24.77 -11.93
N ALA A 368 -8.37 -24.95 -13.25
CA ALA A 368 -7.34 -24.53 -14.18
C ALA A 368 -7.31 -23.01 -14.31
N VAL A 369 -6.15 -22.42 -14.03
CA VAL A 369 -5.90 -20.97 -14.13
C VAL A 369 -4.69 -20.71 -15.02
N ARG A 370 -4.61 -19.54 -15.63
CA ARG A 370 -3.40 -19.13 -16.38
C ARG A 370 -2.23 -18.95 -15.43
N SER A 371 -1.02 -19.16 -15.91
CA SER A 371 0.20 -18.92 -15.15
C SER A 371 1.22 -18.14 -15.97
N TRP A 372 2.11 -17.45 -15.27
CA TRP A 372 3.31 -16.86 -15.86
C TRP A 372 4.54 -17.44 -15.16
N ARG A 373 5.48 -17.99 -15.92
CA ARG A 373 6.68 -18.68 -15.40
C ARG A 373 6.35 -19.73 -14.32
N GLY A 374 5.21 -20.41 -14.46
CA GLY A 374 4.75 -21.39 -13.47
C GLY A 374 4.00 -20.81 -12.27
N VAL A 375 3.94 -19.49 -12.14
CA VAL A 375 3.19 -18.80 -11.06
C VAL A 375 1.75 -18.56 -11.54
N PRO A 376 0.73 -19.09 -10.83
CA PRO A 376 -0.67 -18.92 -11.20
C PRO A 376 -1.12 -17.46 -11.13
N LEU A 377 -1.88 -17.03 -12.12
CA LEU A 377 -2.45 -15.69 -12.24
C LEU A 377 -3.94 -15.77 -11.92
N LEU A 378 -4.28 -15.40 -10.69
CA LEU A 378 -5.60 -15.55 -10.11
C LEU A 378 -6.47 -14.31 -10.35
N PRO A 379 -7.68 -14.46 -10.87
CA PRO A 379 -8.58 -13.32 -11.07
C PRO A 379 -9.14 -12.81 -9.73
N CYS A 380 -8.98 -11.51 -9.48
CA CYS A 380 -9.52 -10.81 -8.32
C CYS A 380 -10.17 -9.49 -8.76
N ASN A 381 -11.49 -9.47 -8.83
CA ASN A 381 -12.26 -8.28 -9.22
C ASN A 381 -12.33 -7.20 -8.13
N LYS A 382 -11.70 -7.43 -6.97
CA LYS A 382 -11.58 -6.45 -5.88
C LYS A 382 -10.40 -5.50 -6.08
N ILE A 383 -9.43 -5.86 -6.95
CA ILE A 383 -8.37 -4.95 -7.35
C ILE A 383 -9.01 -3.84 -8.19
N PRO A 384 -8.87 -2.56 -7.79
CA PRO A 384 -9.57 -1.47 -8.44
C PRO A 384 -9.08 -1.24 -9.87
N VAL A 385 -9.99 -0.71 -10.67
CA VAL A 385 -9.70 -0.11 -11.97
C VAL A 385 -10.02 1.36 -11.88
N SER A 386 -9.05 2.22 -12.18
CA SER A 386 -9.23 3.68 -12.15
C SER A 386 -10.12 4.15 -13.29
N GLU A 387 -10.59 5.39 -13.21
CA GLU A 387 -11.35 6.05 -14.29
C GLU A 387 -10.50 6.20 -15.57
N SER A 388 -9.18 6.34 -15.42
CA SER A 388 -8.23 6.37 -16.53
C SER A 388 -7.98 5.01 -17.19
N GLY A 389 -8.57 3.93 -16.66
CA GLY A 389 -8.40 2.58 -17.18
C GLY A 389 -7.08 1.93 -16.76
N THR A 390 -6.52 2.31 -15.62
CA THR A 390 -5.35 1.67 -15.01
C THR A 390 -5.74 0.78 -13.85
N SER A 391 -4.90 -0.22 -13.55
CA SER A 391 -5.08 -1.17 -12.46
C SER A 391 -3.73 -1.59 -11.89
N SER A 392 -3.71 -2.58 -11.01
CA SER A 392 -2.49 -3.14 -10.44
C SER A 392 -2.44 -4.66 -10.55
N ILE A 393 -1.24 -5.24 -10.51
CA ILE A 393 -1.02 -6.67 -10.35
C ILE A 393 -0.27 -6.88 -9.03
N LEU A 394 -0.82 -7.74 -8.17
CA LEU A 394 -0.19 -8.16 -6.91
C LEU A 394 0.59 -9.45 -7.15
N ALA A 395 1.82 -9.49 -6.66
CA ALA A 395 2.61 -10.72 -6.54
C ALA A 395 2.79 -11.03 -5.06
N MET A 396 2.52 -12.26 -4.64
CA MET A 396 2.63 -12.61 -3.23
C MET A 396 3.12 -14.04 -3.01
N ARG A 397 3.74 -14.25 -1.85
CA ARG A 397 3.90 -15.56 -1.23
C ARG A 397 3.12 -15.61 0.08
N THR A 398 2.70 -16.80 0.49
CA THR A 398 1.84 -17.02 1.65
C THR A 398 2.48 -17.97 2.65
N GLY A 399 2.05 -17.88 3.91
CA GLY A 399 2.41 -18.79 4.98
C GLY A 399 3.58 -18.31 5.86
N GLU A 400 3.52 -18.67 7.13
CA GLU A 400 4.54 -18.30 8.13
C GLU A 400 5.90 -18.91 7.80
N GLU A 401 5.96 -20.19 7.41
CA GLU A 401 7.20 -20.87 7.03
C GLU A 401 7.91 -20.19 5.84
N SER A 402 7.15 -19.61 4.94
CA SER A 402 7.67 -18.83 3.80
C SER A 402 7.90 -17.36 4.15
N GLN A 403 7.63 -16.91 5.38
CA GLN A 403 7.62 -15.51 5.79
C GLN A 403 6.75 -14.68 4.82
N GLY A 404 5.59 -15.23 4.48
CA GLY A 404 4.69 -14.68 3.48
C GLY A 404 3.57 -13.85 4.07
N VAL A 405 2.48 -13.76 3.33
CA VAL A 405 1.21 -13.18 3.79
C VAL A 405 0.41 -14.26 4.51
N ILE A 406 -0.18 -13.90 5.63
CA ILE A 406 -1.10 -14.74 6.39
C ILE A 406 -2.42 -14.02 6.60
N GLY A 407 -3.52 -14.77 6.59
CA GLY A 407 -4.82 -14.32 7.08
C GLY A 407 -4.87 -14.45 8.59
N LEU A 408 -5.45 -13.47 9.26
CA LEU A 408 -5.62 -13.47 10.71
C LEU A 408 -7.10 -13.61 11.04
N HIS A 409 -7.42 -14.46 12.00
CA HIS A 409 -8.77 -14.66 12.49
C HIS A 409 -8.79 -15.02 13.97
N GLN A 410 -9.96 -14.95 14.61
CA GLN A 410 -10.16 -15.44 15.95
C GLN A 410 -11.28 -16.48 15.95
N THR A 411 -11.02 -17.64 16.51
CA THR A 411 -11.99 -18.74 16.68
C THR A 411 -12.38 -18.88 18.15
N GLY A 412 -13.43 -19.66 18.44
CA GLY A 412 -13.94 -19.83 19.79
C GLY A 412 -14.73 -18.62 20.32
N ILE A 413 -15.26 -17.80 19.41
CA ILE A 413 -16.09 -16.65 19.74
C ILE A 413 -17.53 -17.10 20.09
N PRO A 414 -18.27 -16.35 20.93
CA PRO A 414 -19.65 -16.67 21.21
C PRO A 414 -20.54 -16.73 19.95
N ASP A 415 -21.47 -17.69 19.90
CA ASP A 415 -22.37 -17.92 18.77
C ASP A 415 -21.64 -18.17 17.45
N GLU A 416 -20.47 -18.80 17.48
CA GLU A 416 -19.68 -19.13 16.29
C GLU A 416 -20.44 -20.11 15.39
N TYR A 417 -20.60 -19.75 14.13
CA TYR A 417 -21.28 -20.54 13.09
C TYR A 417 -20.26 -21.24 12.17
N GLU A 418 -19.23 -20.52 11.77
CA GLU A 418 -18.04 -21.00 11.06
C GLU A 418 -16.81 -20.35 11.70
N PRO A 419 -15.59 -20.86 11.49
CA PRO A 419 -14.39 -20.25 12.05
C PRO A 419 -14.33 -18.75 11.80
N SER A 420 -14.25 -17.97 12.88
CA SER A 420 -14.21 -16.49 12.87
C SER A 420 -15.51 -15.78 12.41
N LEU A 421 -16.59 -16.52 12.24
CA LEU A 421 -17.90 -15.98 11.86
C LEU A 421 -18.93 -16.36 12.92
N ASN A 422 -19.59 -15.36 13.48
CA ASN A 422 -20.68 -15.60 14.44
C ASN A 422 -22.03 -15.15 13.88
N VAL A 423 -23.08 -15.81 14.34
CA VAL A 423 -24.48 -15.51 14.02
C VAL A 423 -25.26 -15.39 15.31
N ARG A 424 -25.47 -14.16 15.76
CA ARG A 424 -26.12 -13.87 17.02
C ARG A 424 -27.60 -13.48 16.81
N PHE A 425 -28.50 -14.17 17.45
CA PHE A 425 -29.89 -13.76 17.47
C PHE A 425 -30.08 -12.48 18.31
N MET A 426 -30.69 -11.47 17.72
CA MET A 426 -30.86 -10.13 18.34
C MET A 426 -32.27 -9.94 18.93
N GLY A 427 -33.21 -10.81 18.56
CA GLY A 427 -34.60 -10.71 19.00
C GLY A 427 -35.61 -10.60 17.84
N ILE A 428 -36.86 -10.49 18.22
CA ILE A 428 -38.00 -10.29 17.29
C ILE A 428 -38.60 -8.93 17.59
N SER A 429 -38.75 -8.11 16.55
CA SER A 429 -39.39 -6.80 16.68
C SER A 429 -40.91 -6.89 16.83
N GLU A 430 -41.55 -5.77 17.22
CA GLU A 430 -43.01 -5.65 17.28
C GLU A 430 -43.71 -5.89 15.93
N GLN A 431 -42.95 -5.75 14.83
CA GLN A 431 -43.42 -6.06 13.47
C GLN A 431 -43.22 -7.52 13.06
N ALA A 432 -42.90 -8.40 14.03
CA ALA A 432 -42.64 -9.81 13.81
C ALA A 432 -41.46 -10.07 12.84
N VAL A 433 -40.39 -9.26 12.92
CA VAL A 433 -39.15 -9.46 12.18
C VAL A 433 -38.09 -10.01 13.13
N ALA A 434 -37.63 -11.23 12.87
CA ALA A 434 -36.48 -11.83 13.53
C ALA A 434 -35.19 -11.23 12.95
N SER A 435 -34.26 -10.79 13.82
CA SER A 435 -33.00 -10.17 13.44
C SER A 435 -31.82 -11.01 13.95
N TYR A 436 -30.80 -11.17 13.08
CA TYR A 436 -29.57 -11.88 13.39
C TYR A 436 -28.39 -10.98 13.03
N LEU A 437 -27.50 -10.75 13.98
CA LEU A 437 -26.21 -10.09 13.70
C LEU A 437 -25.23 -11.13 13.18
N VAL A 438 -24.75 -10.94 11.98
CA VAL A 438 -23.73 -11.76 11.34
C VAL A 438 -22.43 -10.97 11.31
N SER A 439 -21.38 -11.48 11.95
CA SER A 439 -20.10 -10.79 12.07
C SER A 439 -18.95 -11.73 11.72
N ALA A 440 -17.96 -11.22 11.01
CA ALA A 440 -16.69 -11.90 10.75
C ALA A 440 -15.52 -11.06 11.24
N TYR A 441 -14.59 -11.68 11.97
CA TYR A 441 -13.38 -11.04 12.50
C TYR A 441 -12.18 -11.51 11.71
N TYR A 442 -11.45 -10.60 11.09
CA TYR A 442 -10.35 -10.94 10.20
C TYR A 442 -9.37 -9.78 10.01
N SER A 443 -8.16 -10.11 9.59
CA SER A 443 -7.18 -9.17 9.09
C SER A 443 -6.20 -9.91 8.16
N ALA A 444 -5.17 -9.23 7.68
CA ALA A 444 -4.03 -9.86 7.01
C ALA A 444 -2.74 -9.26 7.52
N ALA A 445 -1.72 -10.08 7.69
CA ALA A 445 -0.38 -9.64 8.04
C ALA A 445 0.61 -9.98 6.93
N ILE A 446 1.48 -9.03 6.63
CA ILE A 446 2.64 -9.19 5.75
C ILE A 446 3.84 -9.38 6.67
N LEU A 447 4.45 -10.55 6.67
CA LEU A 447 5.51 -10.87 7.64
C LEU A 447 6.84 -10.19 7.31
N VAL A 448 7.19 -10.10 6.03
CA VAL A 448 8.39 -9.39 5.56
C VAL A 448 8.06 -8.55 4.31
N PRO A 449 8.80 -7.48 4.05
CA PRO A 449 8.50 -6.56 2.94
C PRO A 449 8.40 -7.25 1.57
N ASP A 450 9.31 -8.17 1.25
CA ASP A 450 9.36 -8.88 -0.04
C ASP A 450 8.27 -9.96 -0.20
N ALA A 451 7.37 -10.13 0.78
CA ALA A 451 6.26 -11.08 0.68
C ALA A 451 5.16 -10.63 -0.30
N VAL A 452 5.04 -9.32 -0.48
CA VAL A 452 4.06 -8.72 -1.42
C VAL A 452 4.77 -7.74 -2.33
N GLY A 453 4.45 -7.78 -3.61
CA GLY A 453 4.87 -6.79 -4.57
C GLY A 453 3.72 -6.31 -5.43
N VAL A 454 3.84 -5.12 -5.94
CA VAL A 454 2.81 -4.47 -6.76
C VAL A 454 3.41 -3.95 -8.05
N LEU A 455 2.84 -4.35 -9.17
CA LEU A 455 3.03 -3.67 -10.44
C LEU A 455 1.91 -2.64 -10.56
N GLU A 456 2.27 -1.37 -10.57
CA GLU A 456 1.34 -0.23 -10.56
C GLU A 456 1.11 0.34 -11.96
N ASP A 457 0.01 1.09 -12.10
CA ASP A 457 -0.36 1.87 -13.28
C ASP A 457 -0.45 1.04 -14.57
N VAL A 458 -0.91 -0.20 -14.43
CA VAL A 458 -1.10 -1.14 -15.54
C VAL A 458 -2.29 -0.71 -16.39
N GLU A 459 -2.08 -0.31 -17.63
CA GLU A 459 -3.17 0.02 -18.55
C GLU A 459 -3.92 -1.24 -19.02
N ILE A 460 -5.22 -1.23 -18.89
CA ILE A 460 -6.05 -2.39 -19.27
C ILE A 460 -6.70 -2.27 -20.64
N GLY A 461 -6.50 -1.16 -21.32
CA GLY A 461 -7.16 -0.85 -22.59
C GLY A 461 -8.67 -0.58 -22.42
N ARG A 462 -9.26 0.06 -23.39
CA ARG A 462 -10.71 0.32 -23.43
C ARG A 462 -11.50 -0.94 -23.79
#